data_62c79aa005a32e2b1e889e19dc8fb285
#
_entry.id   62c79aa005a32e2b1e889e19dc8fb285
#
_cell.length_a   1.000
_cell.length_b   1.000
_cell.length_c   1.000
_cell.angle_alpha   90.00
_cell.angle_beta   90.00
_cell.angle_gamma   90.00
#
_symmetry.space_group_name_H-M   'P 1'
#
loop_
_entity.id
_entity.type
_entity.pdbx_description
1 polymer ?
#
loop_
_entity_poly.entity_id
_entity_poly.type
_entity_poly.pdbx_seq_one_letter_code
_entity_poly.pdbx_strand_id
1 'polypeptide(L)'
;VITPRPRDLVTAQAQALQSAVAALPDTADPRALTKLRERHTEADPAVLAALATQVRLQRRAADRLGPWATEMVLEEEALQQATRRDVARYRSGRLSERLGAGEFTVADIGCGLGVDARALAEAGFHVLAVEHDAWRAEAAEVNLAVYAERIRVLLGDALALDPAILDSCDAAYVDPARRTSGGPRRIDGGRSRATTDPAEWSPPWPWVLSLAERMPVVAKVAPGFDPRRASSGADVEWIDHDGEAVEASVWMGSLGRAMRRATALTADRAESLEAPRAEPAAVGPTTDQARRLLVEPSPAIARAGLLADLAVHLGADRLDGGGWLTADATPATLLARTWRIAEEVPHGARELRTWLRGRGSVTWKTADAHVSATTWDRRVGHRSGDGPAITIVITGQGRAFAVDRVQDRPHQGG
;
A
#
# COMPACT_ATOMS: atom_id res chain seq x y z
N VAL A 1 -13.62 -31.37 3.76
CA VAL A 1 -14.63 -30.32 3.89
C VAL A 1 -14.63 -29.56 2.58
N ILE A 2 -15.78 -29.53 1.88
CA ILE A 2 -15.93 -28.77 0.62
C ILE A 2 -15.94 -27.29 1.01
N THR A 3 -15.03 -26.51 0.46
CA THR A 3 -15.02 -25.04 0.64
C THR A 3 -16.19 -24.46 -0.17
N PRO A 4 -17.10 -23.70 0.43
CA PRO A 4 -18.18 -23.04 -0.31
C PRO A 4 -17.62 -22.13 -1.42
N ARG A 5 -18.35 -22.09 -2.54
CA ARG A 5 -18.01 -21.20 -3.66
C ARG A 5 -18.36 -19.75 -3.32
N PRO A 6 -17.70 -18.76 -3.91
CA PRO A 6 -18.05 -17.36 -3.72
C PRO A 6 -19.53 -17.04 -3.94
N ARG A 7 -20.15 -17.59 -4.98
CA ARG A 7 -21.58 -17.38 -5.28
C ARG A 7 -22.53 -17.97 -4.23
N ASP A 8 -22.11 -19.00 -3.51
CA ASP A 8 -22.91 -19.58 -2.42
C ASP A 8 -23.01 -18.63 -1.21
N LEU A 9 -22.05 -17.71 -1.08
CA LEU A 9 -21.93 -16.75 0.03
C LEU A 9 -22.76 -15.46 -0.19
N VAL A 10 -23.32 -15.27 -1.37
CA VAL A 10 -24.11 -14.06 -1.73
C VAL A 10 -25.56 -14.35 -2.09
N THR A 11 -26.04 -15.58 -1.87
CA THR A 11 -27.45 -15.91 -2.00
C THR A 11 -28.29 -15.13 -0.97
N ALA A 12 -29.59 -14.96 -1.23
CA ALA A 12 -30.46 -14.26 -0.28
C ALA A 12 -30.47 -14.92 1.12
N GLN A 13 -30.39 -16.25 1.17
CA GLN A 13 -30.26 -17.00 2.43
C GLN A 13 -28.92 -16.72 3.12
N ALA A 14 -27.80 -16.71 2.36
CA ALA A 14 -26.49 -16.43 2.89
C ALA A 14 -26.40 -14.99 3.42
N GLN A 15 -26.99 -14.01 2.74
CA GLN A 15 -27.04 -12.61 3.18
C GLN A 15 -27.82 -12.44 4.50
N ALA A 16 -28.96 -13.11 4.64
CA ALA A 16 -29.73 -13.13 5.90
C ALA A 16 -28.88 -13.73 7.04
N LEU A 17 -28.23 -14.87 6.79
CA LEU A 17 -27.31 -15.51 7.75
C LEU A 17 -26.09 -14.65 8.08
N GLN A 18 -25.51 -13.97 7.10
CA GLN A 18 -24.36 -13.06 7.30
C GLN A 18 -24.71 -11.93 8.26
N SER A 19 -25.90 -11.36 8.16
CA SER A 19 -26.38 -10.33 9.09
C SER A 19 -26.47 -10.89 10.53
N ALA A 20 -26.98 -12.11 10.69
CA ALA A 20 -27.05 -12.78 11.99
C ALA A 20 -25.65 -13.09 12.56
N VAL A 21 -24.70 -13.51 11.72
CA VAL A 21 -23.31 -13.72 12.10
C VAL A 21 -22.64 -12.40 12.46
N ALA A 22 -22.87 -11.33 11.70
CA ALA A 22 -22.28 -10.02 11.95
C ALA A 22 -22.72 -9.40 13.28
N ALA A 23 -23.91 -9.77 13.76
CA ALA A 23 -24.43 -9.37 15.08
C ALA A 23 -23.75 -10.08 16.26
N LEU A 24 -22.95 -11.12 16.01
CA LEU A 24 -22.22 -11.81 17.08
C LEU A 24 -21.06 -10.92 17.59
N PRO A 25 -20.86 -10.81 18.93
CA PRO A 25 -19.72 -10.09 19.50
C PRO A 25 -18.38 -10.68 19.06
N ASP A 26 -18.30 -12.01 19.02
CA ASP A 26 -17.14 -12.76 18.52
C ASP A 26 -17.59 -13.83 17.53
N THR A 27 -17.19 -13.66 16.28
CA THR A 27 -17.49 -14.61 15.19
C THR A 27 -16.60 -15.86 15.22
N ALA A 28 -15.61 -15.91 16.10
CA ALA A 28 -14.76 -17.08 16.33
C ALA A 28 -15.26 -17.94 17.53
N ASP A 29 -16.25 -17.47 18.32
CA ASP A 29 -16.79 -18.24 19.45
C ASP A 29 -17.59 -19.46 18.95
N PRO A 30 -17.11 -20.70 19.19
CA PRO A 30 -17.78 -21.91 18.75
C PRO A 30 -19.18 -22.06 19.36
N ARG A 31 -19.39 -21.56 20.60
CA ARG A 31 -20.69 -21.66 21.28
C ARG A 31 -21.73 -20.75 20.64
N ALA A 32 -21.33 -19.54 20.25
CA ALA A 32 -22.21 -18.61 19.54
C ALA A 32 -22.59 -19.16 18.15
N LEU A 33 -21.64 -19.75 17.44
CA LEU A 33 -21.90 -20.40 16.14
C LEU A 33 -22.77 -21.64 16.27
N THR A 34 -22.62 -22.44 17.33
CA THR A 34 -23.50 -23.60 17.60
C THR A 34 -24.94 -23.15 17.83
N LYS A 35 -25.17 -22.13 18.67
CA LYS A 35 -26.50 -21.56 18.89
C LYS A 35 -27.12 -21.00 17.61
N LEU A 36 -26.29 -20.41 16.73
CA LEU A 36 -26.78 -19.92 15.46
C LEU A 36 -27.20 -21.05 14.52
N ARG A 37 -26.45 -22.17 14.50
CA ARG A 37 -26.86 -23.41 13.76
C ARG A 37 -28.17 -24.00 14.26
N GLU A 38 -28.39 -24.04 15.57
CA GLU A 38 -29.64 -24.54 16.17
C GLU A 38 -30.84 -23.68 15.78
N ARG A 39 -30.65 -22.39 15.51
CA ARG A 39 -31.71 -21.47 15.05
C ARG A 39 -31.95 -21.51 13.54
N HIS A 40 -30.96 -21.94 12.77
CA HIS A 40 -30.98 -21.99 11.30
C HIS A 40 -30.65 -23.39 10.83
N THR A 41 -31.51 -24.36 11.18
CA THR A 41 -31.31 -25.80 10.92
C THR A 41 -31.30 -26.15 9.44
N GLU A 42 -31.92 -25.30 8.59
CA GLU A 42 -31.94 -25.43 7.14
C GLU A 42 -30.64 -24.92 6.46
N ALA A 43 -29.77 -24.24 7.20
CA ALA A 43 -28.53 -23.69 6.64
C ALA A 43 -27.45 -24.76 6.56
N ASP A 44 -26.72 -24.80 5.44
CA ASP A 44 -25.51 -25.62 5.32
C ASP A 44 -24.48 -25.19 6.36
N PRO A 45 -24.03 -26.10 7.25
CA PRO A 45 -23.00 -25.78 8.25
C PRO A 45 -21.67 -25.25 7.65
N ALA A 46 -21.33 -25.68 6.43
CA ALA A 46 -20.12 -25.20 5.74
C ALA A 46 -20.29 -23.75 5.28
N VAL A 47 -21.46 -23.37 4.78
CA VAL A 47 -21.79 -21.97 4.42
C VAL A 47 -21.77 -21.10 5.66
N LEU A 48 -22.37 -21.53 6.77
CA LEU A 48 -22.36 -20.75 8.01
C LEU A 48 -20.95 -20.50 8.54
N ALA A 49 -20.08 -21.53 8.52
CA ALA A 49 -18.67 -21.38 8.92
C ALA A 49 -17.90 -20.44 7.98
N ALA A 50 -18.17 -20.49 6.68
CA ALA A 50 -17.57 -19.60 5.70
C ALA A 50 -18.05 -18.15 5.90
N LEU A 51 -19.34 -17.92 6.19
CA LEU A 51 -19.86 -16.58 6.50
C LEU A 51 -19.24 -16.00 7.78
N ALA A 52 -19.01 -16.81 8.81
CA ALA A 52 -18.27 -16.35 10.00
C ALA A 52 -16.84 -15.92 9.65
N THR A 53 -16.20 -16.64 8.74
CA THR A 53 -14.87 -16.26 8.21
C THR A 53 -14.98 -14.97 7.39
N GLN A 54 -15.99 -14.81 6.53
CA GLN A 54 -16.20 -13.58 5.74
C GLN A 54 -16.38 -12.37 6.66
N VAL A 55 -17.25 -12.42 7.66
CA VAL A 55 -17.46 -11.30 8.59
C VAL A 55 -16.15 -10.91 9.29
N ARG A 56 -15.34 -11.88 9.70
CA ARG A 56 -14.03 -11.62 10.30
C ARG A 56 -13.06 -10.94 9.31
N LEU A 57 -13.02 -11.42 8.06
CA LEU A 57 -12.17 -10.85 7.01
C LEU A 57 -12.64 -9.43 6.65
N GLN A 58 -13.93 -9.19 6.54
CA GLN A 58 -14.52 -7.88 6.26
C GLN A 58 -14.19 -6.86 7.36
N ARG A 59 -14.30 -7.24 8.64
CA ARG A 59 -13.89 -6.39 9.76
C ARG A 59 -12.40 -6.03 9.69
N ARG A 60 -11.55 -6.99 9.36
CA ARG A 60 -10.11 -6.77 9.22
C ARG A 60 -9.75 -5.97 7.97
N ALA A 61 -10.56 -6.05 6.93
CA ALA A 61 -10.38 -5.32 5.69
C ALA A 61 -10.82 -3.86 5.76
N ALA A 62 -11.55 -3.45 6.80
CA ALA A 62 -12.17 -2.13 6.91
C ALA A 62 -11.16 -0.98 6.72
N ASP A 63 -9.99 -1.06 7.35
CA ASP A 63 -8.94 -0.03 7.22
C ASP A 63 -8.30 0.02 5.83
N ARG A 64 -8.38 -1.08 5.07
CA ARG A 64 -7.77 -1.20 3.74
C ARG A 64 -8.76 -0.87 2.63
N LEU A 65 -9.99 -1.39 2.74
CA LEU A 65 -11.00 -1.33 1.69
C LEU A 65 -12.14 -0.35 2.00
N GLY A 66 -12.18 0.22 3.20
CA GLY A 66 -13.26 1.11 3.62
C GLY A 66 -14.64 0.46 3.45
N PRO A 67 -15.63 1.19 2.88
CA PRO A 67 -16.98 0.66 2.66
C PRO A 67 -17.02 -0.61 1.81
N TRP A 68 -16.08 -0.78 0.86
CA TRP A 68 -16.03 -1.98 0.01
C TRP A 68 -15.84 -3.28 0.80
N ALA A 69 -15.22 -3.20 1.98
CA ALA A 69 -14.94 -4.37 2.80
C ALA A 69 -16.19 -5.22 3.10
N THR A 70 -17.32 -4.58 3.37
CA THR A 70 -18.59 -5.27 3.70
C THR A 70 -19.36 -5.75 2.49
N GLU A 71 -19.02 -5.26 1.30
CA GLU A 71 -19.67 -5.57 0.03
C GLU A 71 -18.99 -6.72 -0.71
N MET A 72 -17.78 -7.11 -0.28
CA MET A 72 -16.94 -8.07 -1.01
C MET A 72 -16.87 -9.44 -0.33
N VAL A 73 -16.81 -10.48 -1.15
CA VAL A 73 -16.35 -11.82 -0.76
C VAL A 73 -14.83 -11.80 -0.77
N LEU A 74 -14.23 -12.16 0.37
CA LEU A 74 -12.81 -12.03 0.64
C LEU A 74 -12.13 -13.38 0.87
N GLU A 75 -10.87 -13.49 0.48
CA GLU A 75 -9.97 -14.58 0.82
C GLU A 75 -8.77 -14.03 1.63
N GLU A 76 -8.32 -14.77 2.62
CA GLU A 76 -7.26 -14.37 3.56
C GLU A 76 -5.98 -13.96 2.84
N GLU A 77 -5.50 -14.80 1.90
CA GLU A 77 -4.25 -14.56 1.19
C GLU A 77 -4.37 -13.41 0.18
N ALA A 78 -5.45 -13.39 -0.58
CA ALA A 78 -5.72 -12.32 -1.54
C ALA A 78 -5.91 -10.97 -0.85
N LEU A 79 -6.58 -10.93 0.31
CA LEU A 79 -6.74 -9.70 1.09
C LEU A 79 -5.39 -9.10 1.54
N GLN A 80 -4.41 -9.94 1.90
CA GLN A 80 -3.07 -9.46 2.29
C GLN A 80 -2.35 -8.75 1.14
N GLN A 81 -2.66 -9.12 -0.10
CA GLN A 81 -2.04 -8.58 -1.33
C GLN A 81 -2.90 -7.49 -1.99
N ALA A 82 -4.19 -7.41 -1.64
CA ALA A 82 -5.11 -6.46 -2.23
C ALA A 82 -4.62 -5.02 -2.06
N THR A 83 -4.78 -4.23 -3.10
CA THR A 83 -4.53 -2.79 -3.08
C THR A 83 -5.44 -2.10 -2.06
N ARG A 84 -4.97 -1.03 -1.43
CA ARG A 84 -5.84 -0.16 -0.62
C ARG A 84 -6.81 0.56 -1.55
N ARG A 85 -8.09 0.69 -1.15
CA ARG A 85 -9.12 1.38 -1.95
C ARG A 85 -8.67 2.74 -2.44
N ASP A 86 -8.12 3.57 -1.54
CA ASP A 86 -7.77 4.94 -1.87
C ASP A 86 -6.60 5.00 -2.87
N VAL A 87 -5.67 4.04 -2.77
CA VAL A 87 -4.56 3.90 -3.72
C VAL A 87 -5.08 3.43 -5.09
N ALA A 88 -5.99 2.45 -5.13
CA ALA A 88 -6.60 1.98 -6.36
C ALA A 88 -7.35 3.11 -7.08
N ARG A 89 -8.16 3.89 -6.34
CA ARG A 89 -8.90 5.04 -6.88
C ARG A 89 -7.97 6.15 -7.37
N TYR A 90 -6.93 6.49 -6.60
CA TYR A 90 -5.93 7.46 -7.03
C TYR A 90 -5.28 7.04 -8.35
N ARG A 91 -4.83 5.80 -8.45
CA ARG A 91 -4.17 5.27 -9.65
C ARG A 91 -5.10 5.24 -10.85
N SER A 92 -6.36 4.81 -10.67
CA SER A 92 -7.37 4.81 -11.73
C SER A 92 -7.69 6.23 -12.23
N GLY A 93 -7.82 7.20 -11.33
CA GLY A 93 -7.99 8.61 -11.68
C GLY A 93 -6.80 9.15 -12.47
N ARG A 94 -5.57 8.85 -12.01
CA ARG A 94 -4.36 9.24 -12.73
C ARG A 94 -4.24 8.58 -14.11
N LEU A 95 -4.67 7.31 -14.26
CA LEU A 95 -4.72 6.66 -15.56
C LEU A 95 -5.68 7.37 -16.49
N SER A 96 -6.88 7.77 -16.00
CA SER A 96 -7.85 8.54 -16.74
C SER A 96 -7.28 9.89 -17.21
N GLU A 97 -6.60 10.61 -16.32
CA GLU A 97 -5.92 11.87 -16.68
C GLU A 97 -4.88 11.69 -17.79
N ARG A 98 -4.14 10.57 -17.76
CA ARG A 98 -3.08 10.29 -18.72
C ARG A 98 -3.57 9.80 -20.08
N LEU A 99 -4.65 9.05 -20.12
CA LEU A 99 -5.29 8.62 -21.35
C LEU A 99 -6.12 9.73 -22.00
N GLY A 100 -6.59 10.71 -21.21
CA GLY A 100 -7.39 11.82 -21.67
C GLY A 100 -8.88 11.48 -21.81
N ALA A 101 -9.61 12.28 -22.60
CA ALA A 101 -11.04 12.09 -22.80
C ALA A 101 -11.30 10.97 -23.81
N GLY A 102 -12.17 10.03 -23.47
CA GLY A 102 -12.56 8.90 -24.33
C GLY A 102 -13.18 7.76 -23.52
N GLU A 103 -13.75 6.81 -24.24
CA GLU A 103 -14.14 5.51 -23.69
C GLU A 103 -12.99 4.54 -23.93
N PHE A 104 -12.40 4.04 -22.84
CA PHE A 104 -11.26 3.16 -22.91
C PHE A 104 -11.57 1.83 -22.22
N THR A 105 -11.02 0.76 -22.77
CA THR A 105 -11.02 -0.57 -22.19
C THR A 105 -9.64 -0.85 -21.57
N VAL A 106 -9.60 -1.19 -20.28
CA VAL A 106 -8.37 -1.51 -19.56
C VAL A 106 -8.37 -3.00 -19.18
N ALA A 107 -7.30 -3.71 -19.55
CA ALA A 107 -7.07 -5.07 -19.06
C ALA A 107 -6.51 -5.01 -17.64
N ASP A 108 -7.22 -5.55 -16.63
CA ASP A 108 -6.72 -5.75 -15.26
C ASP A 108 -6.18 -7.18 -15.12
N ILE A 109 -4.85 -7.33 -15.21
CA ILE A 109 -4.17 -8.62 -15.25
C ILE A 109 -3.69 -9.03 -13.87
N GLY A 110 -4.24 -10.13 -13.35
CA GLY A 110 -4.10 -10.57 -11.97
C GLY A 110 -5.06 -9.83 -11.05
N CYS A 111 -6.32 -9.71 -11.45
CA CYS A 111 -7.31 -8.88 -10.77
C CYS A 111 -7.64 -9.35 -9.34
N GLY A 112 -7.31 -10.59 -8.97
CA GLY A 112 -7.55 -11.14 -7.64
C GLY A 112 -9.02 -11.06 -7.24
N LEU A 113 -9.32 -10.30 -6.20
CA LEU A 113 -10.70 -10.09 -5.71
C LEU A 113 -11.44 -8.95 -6.45
N GLY A 114 -10.82 -8.30 -7.43
CA GLY A 114 -11.41 -7.25 -8.25
C GLY A 114 -11.34 -5.84 -7.64
N VAL A 115 -10.44 -5.57 -6.70
CA VAL A 115 -10.32 -4.24 -6.06
C VAL A 115 -9.90 -3.17 -7.07
N ASP A 116 -8.89 -3.45 -7.88
CA ASP A 116 -8.38 -2.53 -8.90
C ASP A 116 -9.34 -2.42 -10.08
N ALA A 117 -9.94 -3.53 -10.53
CA ALA A 117 -11.01 -3.54 -11.54
C ALA A 117 -12.20 -2.66 -11.14
N ARG A 118 -12.62 -2.72 -9.86
CA ARG A 118 -13.67 -1.85 -9.32
C ARG A 118 -13.29 -0.37 -9.42
N ALA A 119 -12.08 -0.02 -9.00
CA ALA A 119 -11.60 1.36 -9.05
C ALA A 119 -11.52 1.89 -10.50
N LEU A 120 -11.09 1.05 -11.44
CA LEU A 120 -11.06 1.37 -12.86
C LEU A 120 -12.48 1.64 -13.40
N ALA A 121 -13.45 0.79 -13.05
CA ALA A 121 -14.84 1.00 -13.47
C ALA A 121 -15.46 2.25 -12.84
N GLU A 122 -15.17 2.55 -11.56
CA GLU A 122 -15.59 3.79 -10.90
C GLU A 122 -14.97 5.04 -11.57
N ALA A 123 -13.77 4.91 -12.16
CA ALA A 123 -13.13 5.95 -12.96
C ALA A 123 -13.68 6.09 -14.39
N GLY A 124 -14.64 5.22 -14.78
CA GLY A 124 -15.33 5.29 -16.07
C GLY A 124 -14.83 4.32 -17.13
N PHE A 125 -13.84 3.49 -16.86
CA PHE A 125 -13.30 2.51 -17.80
C PHE A 125 -14.23 1.32 -18.01
N HIS A 126 -14.18 0.74 -19.22
CA HIS A 126 -14.50 -0.65 -19.42
C HIS A 126 -13.32 -1.51 -18.96
N VAL A 127 -13.58 -2.65 -18.34
CA VAL A 127 -12.51 -3.48 -17.74
C VAL A 127 -12.62 -4.93 -18.18
N LEU A 128 -11.52 -5.47 -18.70
CA LEU A 128 -11.32 -6.90 -18.86
C LEU A 128 -10.47 -7.40 -17.69
N ALA A 129 -11.11 -7.95 -16.66
CA ALA A 129 -10.43 -8.46 -15.47
C ALA A 129 -10.01 -9.91 -15.67
N VAL A 130 -8.72 -10.20 -15.62
CA VAL A 130 -8.15 -11.55 -15.86
C VAL A 130 -7.60 -12.12 -14.56
N GLU A 131 -8.05 -13.32 -14.18
CA GLU A 131 -7.57 -14.04 -12.99
C GLU A 131 -7.39 -15.53 -13.32
N HIS A 132 -6.27 -16.11 -12.89
CA HIS A 132 -5.95 -17.51 -13.17
C HIS A 132 -6.49 -18.49 -12.13
N ASP A 133 -6.72 -18.03 -10.90
CA ASP A 133 -7.31 -18.84 -9.82
C ASP A 133 -8.84 -18.84 -9.94
N ALA A 134 -9.42 -20.04 -10.09
CA ALA A 134 -10.86 -20.19 -10.34
C ALA A 134 -11.73 -19.66 -9.19
N TRP A 135 -11.29 -19.81 -7.93
CA TRP A 135 -12.03 -19.29 -6.79
C TRP A 135 -12.01 -17.77 -6.75
N ARG A 136 -10.83 -17.15 -7.01
CA ARG A 136 -10.66 -15.70 -7.05
C ARG A 136 -11.39 -15.07 -8.22
N ALA A 137 -11.36 -15.71 -9.39
CA ALA A 137 -12.14 -15.27 -10.56
C ALA A 137 -13.64 -15.24 -10.25
N GLU A 138 -14.18 -16.29 -9.63
CA GLU A 138 -15.59 -16.33 -9.22
C GLU A 138 -15.89 -15.29 -8.12
N ALA A 139 -14.95 -15.07 -7.18
CA ALA A 139 -15.09 -14.01 -6.19
C ALA A 139 -15.09 -12.61 -6.84
N ALA A 140 -14.23 -12.38 -7.82
CA ALA A 140 -14.24 -11.14 -8.59
C ALA A 140 -15.55 -10.94 -9.35
N GLU A 141 -16.09 -11.98 -10.02
CA GLU A 141 -17.41 -11.91 -10.67
C GLU A 141 -18.51 -11.46 -9.69
N VAL A 142 -18.55 -12.06 -8.50
CA VAL A 142 -19.52 -11.71 -7.45
C VAL A 142 -19.30 -10.29 -6.96
N ASN A 143 -18.06 -9.91 -6.66
CA ASN A 143 -17.71 -8.58 -6.11
C ASN A 143 -17.97 -7.46 -7.10
N LEU A 144 -17.88 -7.74 -8.40
CA LEU A 144 -18.00 -6.77 -9.49
C LEU A 144 -19.36 -6.80 -10.18
N ALA A 145 -20.29 -7.63 -9.70
CA ALA A 145 -21.61 -7.80 -10.32
C ALA A 145 -22.38 -6.50 -10.52
N VAL A 146 -22.22 -5.53 -9.63
CA VAL A 146 -22.86 -4.20 -9.77
C VAL A 146 -22.31 -3.40 -10.95
N TYR A 147 -21.16 -3.77 -11.50
CA TYR A 147 -20.49 -3.15 -12.66
C TYR A 147 -20.52 -4.07 -13.90
N ALA A 148 -21.42 -5.06 -13.98
CA ALA A 148 -21.45 -6.05 -15.06
C ALA A 148 -21.58 -5.47 -16.48
N GLU A 149 -22.12 -4.24 -16.62
CA GLU A 149 -22.19 -3.53 -17.90
C GLU A 149 -20.80 -3.01 -18.34
N ARG A 150 -19.85 -2.83 -17.41
CA ARG A 150 -18.51 -2.29 -17.67
C ARG A 150 -17.40 -3.29 -17.46
N ILE A 151 -17.60 -4.31 -16.63
CA ILE A 151 -16.56 -5.27 -16.27
C ILE A 151 -16.91 -6.66 -16.76
N ARG A 152 -15.97 -7.26 -17.47
CA ARG A 152 -15.98 -8.69 -17.82
C ARG A 152 -14.84 -9.38 -17.09
N VAL A 153 -15.17 -10.39 -16.26
CA VAL A 153 -14.16 -11.25 -15.63
C VAL A 153 -13.85 -12.44 -16.56
N LEU A 154 -12.58 -12.74 -16.73
CA LEU A 154 -12.09 -13.85 -17.53
C LEU A 154 -11.19 -14.74 -16.65
N LEU A 155 -11.63 -15.99 -16.43
CA LEU A 155 -10.76 -17.02 -15.85
C LEU A 155 -9.72 -17.44 -16.91
N GLY A 156 -8.46 -17.16 -16.66
CA GLY A 156 -7.38 -17.50 -17.59
C GLY A 156 -6.00 -17.09 -17.11
N ASP A 157 -4.99 -17.75 -17.68
CA ASP A 157 -3.60 -17.34 -17.51
C ASP A 157 -3.25 -16.27 -18.55
N ALA A 158 -2.81 -15.10 -18.11
CA ALA A 158 -2.43 -14.00 -19.00
C ALA A 158 -1.35 -14.40 -20.04
N LEU A 159 -0.48 -15.35 -19.70
CA LEU A 159 0.57 -15.85 -20.58
C LEU A 159 0.03 -16.78 -21.70
N ALA A 160 -1.13 -17.37 -21.48
CA ALA A 160 -1.79 -18.30 -22.39
C ALA A 160 -2.99 -17.69 -23.15
N LEU A 161 -3.34 -16.44 -22.86
CA LEU A 161 -4.42 -15.75 -23.57
C LEU A 161 -4.04 -15.54 -25.04
N ASP A 162 -5.07 -15.62 -25.91
CA ASP A 162 -4.92 -15.15 -27.29
C ASP A 162 -4.50 -13.66 -27.25
N PRO A 163 -3.38 -13.29 -27.87
CA PRO A 163 -2.92 -11.91 -27.91
C PRO A 163 -3.98 -10.92 -28.41
N ALA A 164 -4.87 -11.35 -29.31
CA ALA A 164 -5.96 -10.52 -29.82
C ALA A 164 -6.93 -10.03 -28.71
N ILE A 165 -7.06 -10.78 -27.62
CA ILE A 165 -7.88 -10.38 -26.46
C ILE A 165 -7.28 -9.15 -25.79
N LEU A 166 -5.96 -9.14 -25.54
CA LEU A 166 -5.27 -8.01 -24.94
C LEU A 166 -5.14 -6.84 -25.94
N ASP A 167 -4.93 -7.13 -27.22
CA ASP A 167 -4.84 -6.11 -28.29
C ASP A 167 -6.17 -5.38 -28.52
N SER A 168 -7.29 -5.92 -28.02
CA SER A 168 -8.58 -5.23 -28.02
C SER A 168 -8.73 -4.21 -26.88
N CYS A 169 -7.76 -4.12 -25.96
CA CYS A 169 -7.74 -3.17 -24.86
C CYS A 169 -6.84 -1.98 -25.21
N ASP A 170 -7.19 -0.80 -24.66
CA ASP A 170 -6.46 0.45 -24.88
C ASP A 170 -5.26 0.61 -23.93
N ALA A 171 -5.31 -0.05 -22.78
CA ALA A 171 -4.26 -0.07 -21.77
C ALA A 171 -4.31 -1.33 -20.90
N ALA A 172 -3.24 -1.63 -20.21
CA ALA A 172 -3.23 -2.69 -19.21
C ALA A 172 -2.78 -2.17 -17.85
N TYR A 173 -3.46 -2.65 -16.82
CA TYR A 173 -3.01 -2.66 -15.45
C TYR A 173 -2.53 -4.06 -15.09
N VAL A 174 -1.35 -4.18 -14.50
CA VAL A 174 -0.75 -5.48 -14.18
C VAL A 174 -0.31 -5.50 -12.72
N ASP A 175 -0.79 -6.49 -11.95
CA ASP A 175 -0.32 -6.76 -10.57
C ASP A 175 0.42 -8.10 -10.54
N PRO A 176 1.73 -8.13 -10.85
CA PRO A 176 2.48 -9.38 -10.90
C PRO A 176 2.61 -10.01 -9.52
N ALA A 177 2.05 -11.19 -9.33
CA ALA A 177 2.18 -11.94 -8.08
C ALA A 177 3.65 -12.32 -7.85
N ARG A 178 4.20 -11.93 -6.70
CA ARG A 178 5.60 -12.21 -6.29
C ARG A 178 5.77 -13.56 -5.58
N ARG A 179 4.69 -14.32 -5.44
CA ARG A 179 4.69 -15.64 -4.83
C ARG A 179 4.37 -16.66 -5.91
N THR A 180 5.19 -17.69 -6.04
CA THR A 180 4.93 -18.79 -6.94
C THR A 180 3.67 -19.54 -6.48
N SER A 181 2.58 -19.36 -7.21
CA SER A 181 1.32 -20.11 -7.05
C SER A 181 1.48 -21.52 -7.60
N GLY A 182 2.34 -22.37 -7.02
CA GLY A 182 2.58 -23.68 -7.62
C GLY A 182 3.54 -24.59 -6.88
N GLY A 183 4.14 -24.12 -5.80
CA GLY A 183 4.87 -25.04 -4.90
C GLY A 183 3.90 -25.84 -4.05
N PRO A 184 4.15 -27.14 -3.79
CA PRO A 184 3.32 -27.91 -2.89
C PRO A 184 3.21 -27.17 -1.56
N ARG A 185 1.97 -26.95 -1.10
CA ARG A 185 1.69 -26.40 0.24
C ARG A 185 2.53 -27.20 1.22
N ARG A 186 3.57 -26.60 1.77
CA ARG A 186 4.34 -27.26 2.83
C ARG A 186 3.40 -27.40 4.03
N ILE A 187 3.19 -28.63 4.43
CA ILE A 187 2.32 -29.04 5.56
C ILE A 187 2.81 -28.46 6.90
N ASP A 188 4.00 -27.86 6.93
CA ASP A 188 4.68 -27.30 8.08
C ASP A 188 4.40 -25.82 8.39
N GLY A 189 3.36 -25.23 7.79
CA GLY A 189 2.94 -23.85 8.09
C GLY A 189 3.91 -22.76 7.65
N GLY A 190 4.93 -23.09 6.85
CA GLY A 190 5.92 -22.15 6.34
C GLY A 190 5.27 -21.17 5.36
N ARG A 191 5.35 -19.86 5.66
CA ARG A 191 4.92 -18.79 4.76
C ARG A 191 5.65 -18.93 3.42
N SER A 192 4.92 -18.97 2.32
CA SER A 192 5.51 -18.88 0.97
C SER A 192 6.40 -17.62 0.92
N ARG A 193 7.68 -17.82 0.63
CA ARG A 193 8.64 -16.73 0.58
C ARG A 193 8.43 -15.98 -0.73
N ALA A 194 8.17 -14.68 -0.66
CA ALA A 194 8.09 -13.85 -1.85
C ALA A 194 9.45 -13.88 -2.58
N THR A 195 9.42 -14.15 -3.89
CA THR A 195 10.64 -14.05 -4.70
C THR A 195 11.03 -12.59 -4.90
N THR A 196 12.34 -12.33 -4.84
CA THR A 196 12.92 -11.01 -5.13
C THR A 196 13.33 -10.88 -6.59
N ASP A 197 13.36 -12.00 -7.34
CA ASP A 197 13.65 -11.98 -8.77
C ASP A 197 12.38 -11.71 -9.58
N PRO A 198 12.29 -10.56 -10.29
CA PRO A 198 11.14 -10.25 -11.10
C PRO A 198 10.91 -11.19 -12.30
N ALA A 199 11.90 -11.95 -12.71
CA ALA A 199 11.74 -12.97 -13.75
C ALA A 199 10.88 -14.16 -13.28
N GLU A 200 10.76 -14.34 -11.97
CA GLU A 200 9.94 -15.39 -11.35
C GLU A 200 8.54 -14.91 -10.94
N TRP A 201 8.17 -13.67 -11.25
CA TRP A 201 6.83 -13.16 -10.95
C TRP A 201 5.80 -13.77 -11.91
N SER A 202 4.53 -13.67 -11.56
CA SER A 202 3.42 -14.12 -12.41
C SER A 202 2.43 -12.97 -12.66
N PRO A 203 2.37 -12.42 -13.89
CA PRO A 203 3.27 -12.68 -15.03
C PRO A 203 4.71 -12.19 -14.78
N PRO A 204 5.72 -12.78 -15.48
CA PRO A 204 7.12 -12.39 -15.35
C PRO A 204 7.36 -10.95 -15.80
N TRP A 205 8.28 -10.23 -15.13
CA TRP A 205 8.60 -8.85 -15.49
C TRP A 205 9.02 -8.64 -16.95
N PRO A 206 9.83 -9.53 -17.58
CA PRO A 206 10.12 -9.41 -19.02
C PRO A 206 8.87 -9.43 -19.91
N TRP A 207 7.84 -10.21 -19.55
CA TRP A 207 6.57 -10.21 -20.26
C TRP A 207 5.83 -8.87 -20.10
N VAL A 208 5.84 -8.29 -18.89
CA VAL A 208 5.25 -6.96 -18.62
C VAL A 208 5.93 -5.89 -19.48
N LEU A 209 7.27 -5.96 -19.62
CA LEU A 209 8.02 -5.05 -20.48
C LEU A 209 7.64 -5.23 -21.95
N SER A 210 7.50 -6.47 -22.45
CA SER A 210 7.09 -6.73 -23.83
C SER A 210 5.65 -6.28 -24.12
N LEU A 211 4.76 -6.37 -23.13
CA LEU A 211 3.40 -5.82 -23.24
C LEU A 211 3.45 -4.29 -23.37
N ALA A 212 4.32 -3.64 -22.62
CA ALA A 212 4.48 -2.16 -22.63
C ALA A 212 5.08 -1.62 -23.97
N GLU A 213 5.68 -2.47 -24.80
CA GLU A 213 6.08 -2.12 -26.18
C GLU A 213 4.88 -2.04 -27.13
N ARG A 214 3.76 -2.69 -26.80
CA ARG A 214 2.57 -2.82 -27.64
C ARG A 214 1.44 -1.87 -27.20
N MET A 215 1.32 -1.60 -25.91
CA MET A 215 0.24 -0.78 -25.34
C MET A 215 0.69 -0.01 -24.10
N PRO A 216 -0.06 1.02 -23.68
CA PRO A 216 0.13 1.67 -22.38
C PRO A 216 -0.02 0.67 -21.23
N VAL A 217 0.95 0.63 -20.31
CA VAL A 217 0.91 -0.28 -19.14
C VAL A 217 1.18 0.45 -17.84
N VAL A 218 0.36 0.16 -16.83
CA VAL A 218 0.65 0.50 -15.43
C VAL A 218 0.92 -0.81 -14.69
N ALA A 219 2.10 -0.97 -14.11
CA ALA A 219 2.43 -2.15 -13.33
C ALA A 219 2.59 -1.81 -11.85
N LYS A 220 1.86 -2.51 -10.98
CA LYS A 220 2.03 -2.45 -9.53
C LYS A 220 3.23 -3.27 -9.11
N VAL A 221 4.11 -2.68 -8.30
CA VAL A 221 5.29 -3.35 -7.79
C VAL A 221 5.49 -3.03 -6.31
N ALA A 222 6.38 -3.78 -5.65
CA ALA A 222 6.70 -3.51 -4.26
C ALA A 222 7.37 -2.14 -4.10
N PRO A 223 7.24 -1.49 -2.93
CA PRO A 223 7.96 -0.25 -2.63
C PRO A 223 9.49 -0.36 -2.76
N GLY A 224 10.04 -1.57 -2.66
CA GLY A 224 11.47 -1.85 -2.83
C GLY A 224 11.91 -2.14 -4.27
N PHE A 225 11.05 -1.89 -5.27
CA PHE A 225 11.38 -2.09 -6.67
C PHE A 225 12.58 -1.24 -7.10
N ASP A 226 13.52 -1.87 -7.81
CA ASP A 226 14.67 -1.16 -8.39
C ASP A 226 14.24 -0.44 -9.69
N PRO A 227 14.22 0.90 -9.72
CA PRO A 227 13.75 1.64 -10.90
C PRO A 227 14.60 1.40 -12.15
N ARG A 228 15.82 0.89 -12.03
CA ARG A 228 16.68 0.52 -13.17
C ARG A 228 16.12 -0.64 -13.99
N ARG A 229 15.20 -1.41 -13.41
CA ARG A 229 14.50 -2.51 -14.10
C ARG A 229 13.34 -2.05 -14.98
N ALA A 230 12.88 -0.81 -14.82
CA ALA A 230 11.88 -0.21 -15.71
C ALA A 230 12.51 0.28 -17.00
N SER A 231 11.72 0.32 -18.09
CA SER A 231 12.19 0.91 -19.36
C SER A 231 12.64 2.36 -19.20
N SER A 232 13.51 2.85 -20.06
CA SER A 232 14.12 4.19 -19.93
C SER A 232 13.08 5.32 -19.95
N GLY A 233 12.01 5.16 -20.73
CA GLY A 233 10.91 6.14 -20.83
C GLY A 233 9.87 6.01 -19.72
N ALA A 234 9.92 4.99 -18.86
CA ALA A 234 8.90 4.78 -17.84
C ALA A 234 8.98 5.80 -16.70
N ASP A 235 7.83 6.16 -16.12
CA ASP A 235 7.80 6.76 -14.79
C ASP A 235 7.83 5.65 -13.74
N VAL A 236 8.47 5.95 -12.59
CA VAL A 236 8.35 5.14 -11.39
C VAL A 236 7.81 6.01 -10.27
N GLU A 237 6.67 5.64 -9.73
CA GLU A 237 5.95 6.36 -8.69
C GLU A 237 5.88 5.53 -7.42
N TRP A 238 6.39 6.04 -6.31
CA TRP A 238 6.23 5.45 -4.98
C TRP A 238 5.07 6.11 -4.26
N ILE A 239 4.21 5.28 -3.69
CA ILE A 239 2.99 5.71 -3.02
C ILE A 239 3.11 5.44 -1.52
N ASP A 240 2.94 6.50 -0.75
CA ASP A 240 2.78 6.50 0.70
C ASP A 240 1.30 6.67 1.02
N HIS A 241 0.77 5.85 1.93
CA HIS A 241 -0.57 6.02 2.47
C HIS A 241 -0.47 6.12 4.00
N ASP A 242 -0.87 7.26 4.54
CA ASP A 242 -0.81 7.57 5.99
C ASP A 242 0.60 7.41 6.60
N GLY A 243 1.65 7.63 5.82
CA GLY A 243 3.05 7.57 6.26
C GLY A 243 3.69 6.20 6.16
N GLU A 244 3.09 5.29 5.41
CA GLU A 244 3.67 4.01 5.04
C GLU A 244 3.83 3.91 3.52
N ALA A 245 5.03 3.55 3.04
CA ALA A 245 5.21 3.23 1.62
C ALA A 245 4.52 1.89 1.32
N VAL A 246 3.38 1.95 0.66
CA VAL A 246 2.51 0.78 0.46
C VAL A 246 2.81 0.04 -0.84
N GLU A 247 3.15 0.77 -1.90
CA GLU A 247 3.48 0.20 -3.22
C GLU A 247 4.29 1.18 -4.07
N ALA A 248 4.73 0.71 -5.24
CA ALA A 248 5.14 1.57 -6.33
C ALA A 248 4.38 1.18 -7.60
N SER A 249 4.22 2.15 -8.51
CA SER A 249 3.60 1.97 -9.83
C SER A 249 4.60 2.34 -10.92
N VAL A 250 4.72 1.48 -11.93
CA VAL A 250 5.56 1.73 -13.11
C VAL A 250 4.66 2.04 -14.28
N TRP A 251 4.77 3.24 -14.82
CA TRP A 251 3.95 3.77 -15.92
C TRP A 251 4.77 3.68 -17.20
N MET A 252 4.35 2.89 -18.16
CA MET A 252 5.12 2.50 -19.34
C MET A 252 4.35 2.73 -20.66
N GLY A 253 5.04 2.59 -21.78
CA GLY A 253 4.50 2.93 -23.08
C GLY A 253 4.23 4.42 -23.18
N SER A 254 3.12 4.84 -23.78
CA SER A 254 2.73 6.24 -23.89
C SER A 254 2.39 6.93 -22.56
N LEU A 255 2.25 6.17 -21.47
CA LEU A 255 2.04 6.72 -20.13
C LEU A 255 3.34 7.19 -19.47
N GLY A 256 4.50 6.73 -19.93
CA GLY A 256 5.79 7.10 -19.38
C GLY A 256 6.26 8.49 -19.85
N ARG A 257 6.94 9.21 -18.95
CA ARG A 257 7.59 10.52 -19.21
C ARG A 257 9.00 10.56 -18.66
N ALA A 258 9.58 9.39 -18.32
CA ALA A 258 10.89 9.24 -17.70
C ALA A 258 11.03 9.98 -16.36
N MET A 259 9.96 9.99 -15.54
CA MET A 259 9.93 10.68 -14.25
C MET A 259 10.07 9.70 -13.08
N ARG A 260 10.65 10.17 -11.98
CA ARG A 260 10.52 9.59 -10.64
C ARG A 260 9.53 10.45 -9.86
N ARG A 261 8.61 9.80 -9.15
CA ARG A 261 7.53 10.50 -8.46
C ARG A 261 7.33 9.90 -7.07
N ALA A 262 7.10 10.75 -6.09
CA ALA A 262 6.62 10.38 -4.77
C ALA A 262 5.23 10.97 -4.57
N THR A 263 4.32 10.16 -4.09
CA THR A 263 2.93 10.56 -3.79
C THR A 263 2.60 10.17 -2.37
N ALA A 264 2.10 11.12 -1.59
CA ALA A 264 1.51 10.89 -0.28
C ALA A 264 -0.01 10.99 -0.38
N LEU A 265 -0.70 9.96 0.12
CA LEU A 265 -2.15 9.85 0.12
C LEU A 265 -2.71 9.82 1.53
N THR A 266 -3.86 10.43 1.70
CA THR A 266 -4.81 10.19 2.77
C THR A 266 -6.16 9.81 2.14
N ALA A 267 -7.18 9.52 2.96
CA ALA A 267 -8.52 9.21 2.43
C ALA A 267 -9.07 10.30 1.49
N ASP A 268 -8.73 11.58 1.74
CA ASP A 268 -9.35 12.73 1.07
C ASP A 268 -8.39 13.56 0.21
N ARG A 269 -7.07 13.31 0.30
CA ARG A 269 -6.05 14.17 -0.31
C ARG A 269 -4.91 13.36 -0.91
N ALA A 270 -4.38 13.88 -2.02
CA ALA A 270 -3.15 13.43 -2.64
C ALA A 270 -2.21 14.62 -2.86
N GLU A 271 -0.94 14.44 -2.55
CA GLU A 271 0.12 15.41 -2.88
C GLU A 271 1.31 14.67 -3.47
N SER A 272 1.93 15.25 -4.50
CA SER A 272 3.00 14.57 -5.22
C SER A 272 4.14 15.53 -5.52
N LEU A 273 5.34 14.96 -5.58
CA LEU A 273 6.55 15.61 -6.06
C LEU A 273 7.21 14.72 -7.11
N GLU A 274 7.70 15.31 -8.19
CA GLU A 274 8.35 14.57 -9.28
C GLU A 274 9.59 15.28 -9.81
N ALA A 275 10.52 14.49 -10.35
CA ALA A 275 11.70 14.97 -11.06
C ALA A 275 12.10 13.98 -12.18
N PRO A 276 12.84 14.41 -13.21
CA PRO A 276 13.35 13.53 -14.25
C PRO A 276 14.19 12.38 -13.69
N ARG A 277 14.03 11.16 -14.22
CA ARG A 277 14.78 9.98 -13.79
C ARG A 277 16.25 10.04 -14.18
N ALA A 278 16.55 10.64 -15.33
CA ALA A 278 17.92 10.74 -15.87
C ALA A 278 18.78 11.74 -15.11
N GLU A 279 18.20 12.66 -14.38
CA GLU A 279 18.95 13.62 -13.61
C GLU A 279 19.44 12.99 -12.30
N PRO A 280 20.73 13.23 -11.93
CA PRO A 280 21.19 12.87 -10.59
C PRO A 280 20.31 13.57 -9.55
N ALA A 281 20.14 12.93 -8.41
CA ALA A 281 19.43 13.58 -7.30
C ALA A 281 20.05 14.95 -7.07
N ALA A 282 19.21 16.01 -7.08
CA ALA A 282 19.68 17.36 -6.85
C ALA A 282 20.48 17.41 -5.54
N VAL A 283 21.56 18.18 -5.53
CA VAL A 283 22.27 18.49 -4.28
C VAL A 283 21.52 19.66 -3.66
N GLY A 284 20.53 19.36 -2.83
CA GLY A 284 19.77 20.38 -2.12
C GLY A 284 20.62 21.09 -1.05
N PRO A 285 20.12 22.21 -0.53
CA PRO A 285 20.79 22.93 0.55
C PRO A 285 21.00 22.02 1.76
N THR A 286 22.19 22.07 2.34
CA THR A 286 22.57 21.28 3.52
C THR A 286 23.07 22.18 4.63
N THR A 287 22.83 21.80 5.88
CA THR A 287 23.30 22.50 7.06
C THR A 287 23.65 21.49 8.15
N ASP A 288 24.61 21.84 8.99
CA ASP A 288 24.93 21.15 10.24
C ASP A 288 24.21 21.77 11.46
N GLN A 289 23.48 22.88 11.25
CA GLN A 289 22.73 23.56 12.30
C GLN A 289 21.23 23.16 12.23
N ALA A 290 20.75 22.52 13.29
CA ALA A 290 19.32 22.28 13.45
C ALA A 290 18.59 23.60 13.71
N ARG A 291 17.55 23.87 12.93
CA ARG A 291 16.59 24.97 13.18
C ARG A 291 15.54 24.56 14.21
N ARG A 292 14.46 25.30 14.33
CA ARG A 292 13.39 25.03 15.32
C ARG A 292 12.67 23.70 15.11
N LEU A 293 12.62 23.23 13.88
CA LEU A 293 11.84 22.07 13.46
C LEU A 293 12.73 21.04 12.75
N LEU A 294 12.44 19.77 13.00
CA LEU A 294 12.83 18.66 12.13
C LEU A 294 11.66 18.28 11.24
N VAL A 295 11.95 18.04 9.98
CA VAL A 295 10.97 17.63 8.98
C VAL A 295 11.35 16.22 8.52
N GLU A 296 10.48 15.27 8.76
CA GLU A 296 10.60 13.86 8.40
C GLU A 296 9.94 13.64 7.04
N PRO A 297 10.72 13.40 5.97
CA PRO A 297 10.15 13.12 4.65
C PRO A 297 9.30 11.86 4.67
N SER A 298 8.25 11.82 3.84
CA SER A 298 7.48 10.60 3.66
C SER A 298 8.37 9.48 3.11
N PRO A 299 8.08 8.21 3.43
CA PRO A 299 8.82 7.08 2.87
C PRO A 299 8.86 7.05 1.34
N ALA A 300 7.84 7.58 0.66
CA ALA A 300 7.80 7.69 -0.80
C ALA A 300 8.88 8.65 -1.32
N ILE A 301 9.12 9.78 -0.67
CA ILE A 301 10.18 10.74 -1.00
C ILE A 301 11.56 10.09 -0.94
N ALA A 302 11.83 9.37 0.15
CA ALA A 302 13.10 8.69 0.32
C ALA A 302 13.36 7.63 -0.77
N ARG A 303 12.33 6.85 -1.11
CA ARG A 303 12.41 5.81 -2.14
C ARG A 303 12.52 6.36 -3.55
N ALA A 304 11.85 7.46 -3.84
CA ALA A 304 11.96 8.15 -5.12
C ALA A 304 13.28 8.92 -5.29
N GLY A 305 14.09 9.05 -4.21
CA GLY A 305 15.32 9.85 -4.23
C GLY A 305 15.05 11.34 -4.41
N LEU A 306 13.91 11.83 -3.90
CA LEU A 306 13.45 13.22 -4.08
C LEU A 306 13.68 14.09 -2.83
N LEU A 307 14.60 13.69 -1.94
CA LEU A 307 14.83 14.43 -0.68
C LEU A 307 15.32 15.86 -0.92
N ALA A 308 16.23 16.04 -1.88
CA ALA A 308 16.76 17.36 -2.20
C ALA A 308 15.72 18.24 -2.90
N ASP A 309 14.93 17.63 -3.79
CA ASP A 309 13.82 18.30 -4.46
C ASP A 309 12.77 18.76 -3.42
N LEU A 310 12.49 17.92 -2.42
CA LEU A 310 11.60 18.27 -1.31
C LEU A 310 12.18 19.41 -0.46
N ALA A 311 13.48 19.39 -0.16
CA ALA A 311 14.13 20.47 0.60
C ALA A 311 13.94 21.82 -0.10
N VAL A 312 14.18 21.87 -1.41
CA VAL A 312 13.95 23.07 -2.23
C VAL A 312 12.47 23.48 -2.23
N HIS A 313 11.57 22.50 -2.45
CA HIS A 313 10.13 22.72 -2.48
C HIS A 313 9.59 23.34 -1.18
N LEU A 314 10.13 22.91 -0.03
CA LEU A 314 9.69 23.36 1.31
C LEU A 314 10.48 24.58 1.83
N GLY A 315 11.50 25.06 1.13
CA GLY A 315 12.43 26.07 1.66
C GLY A 315 13.17 25.59 2.92
N ALA A 316 13.46 24.30 3.00
CA ALA A 316 14.12 23.63 4.11
C ALA A 316 15.56 23.23 3.72
N ASP A 317 16.40 22.94 4.71
CA ASP A 317 17.75 22.42 4.49
C ASP A 317 17.85 20.96 4.94
N ARG A 318 18.69 20.19 4.28
CA ARG A 318 19.02 18.83 4.73
C ARG A 318 19.95 18.91 5.94
N LEU A 319 19.52 18.35 7.06
CA LEU A 319 20.32 18.33 8.29
C LEU A 319 21.41 17.25 8.20
N ASP A 320 22.65 17.65 8.45
CA ASP A 320 23.84 16.78 8.46
C ASP A 320 24.04 15.99 7.15
N GLY A 321 23.49 16.45 6.03
CA GLY A 321 23.49 15.70 4.77
C GLY A 321 22.70 14.37 4.82
N GLY A 322 21.97 14.11 5.91
CA GLY A 322 21.19 12.92 6.15
C GLY A 322 19.79 12.94 5.53
N GLY A 323 18.90 12.08 6.05
CA GLY A 323 17.52 11.93 5.60
C GLY A 323 16.51 12.86 6.26
N TRP A 324 16.94 13.70 7.21
CA TRP A 324 16.11 14.71 7.87
C TRP A 324 16.29 16.08 7.25
N LEU A 325 15.19 16.85 7.19
CA LEU A 325 15.24 18.28 6.87
C LEU A 325 15.06 19.10 8.14
N THR A 326 15.47 20.36 8.08
CA THR A 326 15.26 21.32 9.17
C THR A 326 14.68 22.62 8.61
N ALA A 327 13.76 23.23 9.36
CA ALA A 327 13.03 24.43 8.95
C ALA A 327 12.66 25.30 10.16
N ASP A 328 12.32 26.57 9.92
CA ASP A 328 11.84 27.50 10.94
C ASP A 328 10.31 27.56 11.02
N ALA A 329 9.63 27.29 9.92
CA ALA A 329 8.18 27.26 9.80
C ALA A 329 7.67 25.85 9.49
N THR A 330 6.48 25.49 9.98
CA THR A 330 5.84 24.21 9.69
C THR A 330 5.37 24.19 8.24
N PRO A 331 5.92 23.30 7.37
CA PRO A 331 5.43 23.15 6.01
C PRO A 331 4.00 22.60 6.01
N ALA A 332 3.15 23.15 5.14
CA ALA A 332 1.81 22.61 4.89
C ALA A 332 1.88 21.57 3.75
N THR A 333 2.23 20.33 4.06
CA THR A 333 2.43 19.25 3.07
C THR A 333 2.06 17.88 3.63
N LEU A 334 1.60 16.97 2.76
CA LEU A 334 1.47 15.53 3.05
C LEU A 334 2.80 14.79 2.85
N LEU A 335 3.74 15.39 2.12
CA LEU A 335 5.02 14.75 1.74
C LEU A 335 6.02 14.67 2.90
N ALA A 336 5.69 15.25 4.06
CA ALA A 336 6.55 15.21 5.24
C ALA A 336 5.73 15.37 6.53
N ARG A 337 6.32 14.91 7.65
CA ARG A 337 5.82 15.15 9.01
C ARG A 337 6.74 16.12 9.73
N THR A 338 6.20 16.99 10.57
CA THR A 338 6.96 18.01 11.29
C THR A 338 7.04 17.69 12.77
N TRP A 339 8.24 17.89 13.32
CA TRP A 339 8.59 17.69 14.71
C TRP A 339 9.23 18.97 15.26
N ARG A 340 8.76 19.45 16.40
CA ARG A 340 9.42 20.56 17.10
C ARG A 340 10.56 20.03 17.93
N ILE A 341 11.74 20.61 17.81
CA ILE A 341 12.87 20.29 18.68
C ILE A 341 12.58 20.89 20.07
N ALA A 342 12.53 20.02 21.08
CA ALA A 342 12.49 20.44 22.48
C ALA A 342 13.90 20.74 22.98
N GLU A 343 14.82 19.79 22.75
CA GLU A 343 16.24 19.96 23.11
C GLU A 343 17.11 18.99 22.29
N GLU A 344 18.38 19.34 22.10
CA GLU A 344 19.39 18.39 21.64
C GLU A 344 19.90 17.61 22.85
N VAL A 345 19.93 16.28 22.73
CA VAL A 345 20.23 15.37 23.84
C VAL A 345 21.54 14.62 23.60
N PRO A 346 22.16 14.03 24.63
CA PRO A 346 23.38 13.24 24.45
C PRO A 346 23.17 12.11 23.43
N HIS A 347 24.10 11.91 22.51
CA HIS A 347 24.04 10.88 21.47
C HIS A 347 24.79 9.58 21.81
N GLY A 348 25.58 9.57 22.89
CA GLY A 348 26.19 8.36 23.42
C GLY A 348 25.16 7.47 24.11
N ALA A 349 25.17 6.16 23.83
CA ALA A 349 24.14 5.25 24.38
C ALA A 349 24.07 5.24 25.92
N ARG A 350 25.23 5.39 26.59
CA ARG A 350 25.32 5.44 28.06
C ARG A 350 24.78 6.75 28.61
N GLU A 351 25.16 7.86 28.04
CA GLU A 351 24.75 9.21 28.40
C GLU A 351 23.25 9.38 28.15
N LEU A 352 22.77 8.91 27.00
CA LEU A 352 21.37 8.96 26.62
C LEU A 352 20.50 8.08 27.56
N ARG A 353 20.99 6.89 27.96
CA ARG A 353 20.31 6.08 28.99
C ARG A 353 20.20 6.83 30.31
N THR A 354 21.24 7.57 30.68
CA THR A 354 21.23 8.34 31.95
C THR A 354 20.22 9.49 31.83
N TRP A 355 20.18 10.18 30.71
CA TRP A 355 19.26 11.29 30.44
C TRP A 355 17.79 10.80 30.40
N LEU A 356 17.54 9.55 29.94
CA LEU A 356 16.20 8.95 29.90
C LEU A 356 15.68 8.45 31.25
N ARG A 357 16.46 8.47 32.33
CA ARG A 357 16.01 8.00 33.66
C ARG A 357 14.75 8.71 34.11
N GLY A 358 13.75 7.94 34.55
CA GLY A 358 12.44 8.46 35.01
C GLY A 358 11.49 8.88 33.89
N ARG A 359 11.89 8.84 32.63
CA ARG A 359 11.01 9.09 31.48
C ARG A 359 10.23 7.82 31.13
N GLY A 360 9.09 7.98 30.44
CA GLY A 360 8.22 6.89 30.02
C GLY A 360 8.79 6.12 28.82
N SER A 361 7.91 5.60 27.98
CA SER A 361 8.30 4.88 26.75
C SER A 361 9.02 5.79 25.76
N VAL A 362 9.98 5.21 25.03
CA VAL A 362 10.75 5.94 24.00
C VAL A 362 10.37 5.45 22.61
N THR A 363 9.98 6.39 21.75
CA THR A 363 9.83 6.16 20.32
C THR A 363 11.09 6.60 19.60
N TRP A 364 11.78 5.68 18.94
CA TRP A 364 12.99 5.96 18.18
C TRP A 364 12.66 6.24 16.72
N LYS A 365 13.19 7.34 16.18
CA LYS A 365 13.13 7.68 14.77
C LYS A 365 14.52 7.84 14.20
N THR A 366 14.81 7.11 13.15
CA THR A 366 16.10 7.13 12.48
C THR A 366 15.88 7.33 10.99
N ALA A 367 16.60 8.25 10.38
CA ALA A 367 16.60 8.43 8.93
C ALA A 367 17.76 7.68 8.26
N ASP A 368 18.63 7.08 9.05
CA ASP A 368 19.76 6.32 8.55
C ASP A 368 19.39 4.84 8.40
N ALA A 369 19.47 4.34 7.16
CA ALA A 369 19.23 2.94 6.85
C ALA A 369 20.21 1.98 7.54
N HIS A 370 21.37 2.48 8.00
CA HIS A 370 22.40 1.68 8.66
C HIS A 370 22.12 1.42 10.15
N VAL A 371 21.27 2.23 10.79
CA VAL A 371 20.97 2.09 12.22
C VAL A 371 19.46 2.12 12.45
N SER A 372 18.87 0.95 12.68
CA SER A 372 17.44 0.84 12.94
C SER A 372 17.04 1.34 14.33
N ALA A 373 15.79 1.77 14.49
CA ALA A 373 15.18 2.11 15.77
C ALA A 373 15.36 0.98 16.81
N THR A 374 15.17 -0.28 16.40
CA THR A 374 15.38 -1.47 17.23
C THR A 374 16.84 -1.62 17.69
N THR A 375 17.79 -1.20 16.87
CA THR A 375 19.22 -1.24 17.24
C THR A 375 19.53 -0.19 18.30
N TRP A 376 18.95 1.02 18.17
CA TRP A 376 19.09 2.07 19.17
C TRP A 376 18.44 1.68 20.48
N ASP A 377 17.23 1.12 20.44
CA ASP A 377 16.53 0.64 21.64
C ASP A 377 17.38 -0.39 22.41
N ARG A 378 17.97 -1.37 21.71
CA ARG A 378 18.89 -2.36 22.32
C ARG A 378 20.16 -1.73 22.87
N ARG A 379 20.79 -0.79 22.15
CA ARG A 379 22.04 -0.15 22.58
C ARG A 379 21.85 0.69 23.82
N VAL A 380 20.78 1.46 23.85
CA VAL A 380 20.45 2.32 25.00
C VAL A 380 19.92 1.48 26.15
N GLY A 381 19.10 0.45 25.88
CA GLY A 381 18.56 -0.45 26.92
C GLY A 381 17.77 0.33 27.98
N HIS A 382 16.95 1.32 27.53
CA HIS A 382 16.10 2.08 28.43
C HIS A 382 14.96 1.20 28.94
N ARG A 383 14.69 1.30 30.25
CA ARG A 383 13.48 0.74 30.87
C ARG A 383 12.48 1.85 31.09
N SER A 384 11.27 1.69 30.56
CA SER A 384 10.18 2.65 30.70
C SER A 384 9.93 2.94 32.18
N GLY A 385 9.94 4.22 32.56
CA GLY A 385 9.51 4.72 33.86
C GLY A 385 8.07 5.21 33.83
N ASP A 386 7.64 5.86 34.90
CA ASP A 386 6.29 6.42 35.04
C ASP A 386 6.13 7.82 34.42
N GLY A 387 7.19 8.36 33.84
CA GLY A 387 7.19 9.68 33.21
C GLY A 387 6.48 9.69 31.84
N PRO A 388 6.38 10.87 31.20
CA PRO A 388 5.78 10.99 29.87
C PRO A 388 6.57 10.23 28.82
N ALA A 389 5.84 9.69 27.80
CA ALA A 389 6.45 9.12 26.62
C ALA A 389 7.24 10.20 25.85
N ILE A 390 8.35 9.81 25.23
CA ILE A 390 9.22 10.73 24.51
C ILE A 390 9.56 10.17 23.12
N THR A 391 9.70 11.06 22.14
CA THR A 391 10.22 10.70 20.82
C THR A 391 11.65 11.23 20.69
N ILE A 392 12.58 10.34 20.32
CA ILE A 392 13.98 10.68 20.02
C ILE A 392 14.25 10.46 18.55
N VAL A 393 14.72 11.53 17.90
CA VAL A 393 15.22 11.51 16.53
C VAL A 393 16.74 11.34 16.57
N ILE A 394 17.27 10.42 15.77
CA ILE A 394 18.70 10.26 15.54
C ILE A 394 18.99 10.62 14.09
N THR A 395 19.91 11.54 13.85
CA THR A 395 20.33 11.95 12.49
C THR A 395 21.42 11.02 11.93
N GLY A 396 21.69 11.14 10.64
CA GLY A 396 22.70 10.34 9.96
C GLY A 396 24.13 10.49 10.53
N GLN A 397 24.47 11.65 11.12
CA GLN A 397 25.75 11.88 11.84
C GLN A 397 25.68 11.52 13.32
N GLY A 398 24.58 10.94 13.78
CA GLY A 398 24.45 10.44 15.15
C GLY A 398 24.02 11.48 16.16
N ARG A 399 23.66 12.70 15.78
CA ARG A 399 23.06 13.68 16.70
C ARG A 399 21.68 13.19 17.15
N ALA A 400 21.32 13.52 18.36
CA ALA A 400 20.06 13.08 18.96
C ALA A 400 19.23 14.28 19.42
N PHE A 401 17.94 14.26 19.15
CA PHE A 401 17.00 15.31 19.51
C PHE A 401 15.76 14.72 20.19
N ALA A 402 15.38 15.29 21.33
CA ALA A 402 14.06 15.09 21.90
C ALA A 402 13.07 15.98 21.14
N VAL A 403 11.98 15.40 20.66
CA VAL A 403 11.04 16.11 19.80
C VAL A 403 9.58 15.90 20.20
N ASP A 404 8.76 16.91 19.93
CA ASP A 404 7.30 16.86 20.03
C ASP A 404 6.70 16.86 18.61
N ARG A 405 5.66 16.04 18.39
CA ARG A 405 4.94 16.08 17.12
C ARG A 405 4.20 17.40 16.97
N VAL A 406 4.41 18.11 15.90
CA VAL A 406 3.56 19.24 15.51
C VAL A 406 2.29 18.66 14.91
N GLN A 407 1.14 18.90 15.55
CA GLN A 407 -0.14 18.53 14.95
C GLN A 407 -0.39 19.41 13.73
N ASP A 408 -0.69 18.80 12.60
CA ASP A 408 -1.17 19.52 11.45
C ASP A 408 -2.45 20.26 11.86
N ARG A 409 -2.47 21.58 11.75
CA ARG A 409 -3.73 22.31 11.95
C ARG A 409 -4.69 21.84 10.86
N PRO A 410 -5.92 21.41 11.22
CA PRO A 410 -6.93 21.21 10.19
C PRO A 410 -7.06 22.53 9.43
N HIS A 411 -6.91 22.49 8.09
CA HIS A 411 -7.22 23.63 7.25
C HIS A 411 -8.66 24.03 7.56
N GLN A 412 -8.84 25.17 8.23
CA GLN A 412 -10.12 25.85 8.24
C GLN A 412 -10.33 26.28 6.78
N GLY A 413 -11.24 25.57 6.10
CA GLY A 413 -11.67 25.94 4.76
C GLY A 413 -12.25 27.36 4.82
N GLY A 414 -11.69 28.21 3.98
CA GLY A 414 -12.30 29.48 3.60
C GLY A 414 -13.11 29.27 2.32
#